data_f0b1ae9c22aca7ab04e3ae5eb1a6aacc
#
_entry.id   f0b1ae9c22aca7ab04e3ae5eb1a6aacc
#
_cell.length_a   1.000
_cell.length_b   1.000
_cell.length_c   1.000
_cell.angle_alpha   90.00
_cell.angle_beta   90.00
_cell.angle_gamma   90.00
#
_symmetry.space_group_name_H-M   'P 1'
#
loop_
_entity.id
_entity.type
_entity.pdbx_description
1 polymer ?
#
loop_
_entity_poly.entity_id
_entity_poly.type
_entity_poly.pdbx_seq_one_letter_code
_entity_poly.pdbx_strand_id
1 'polypeptide(L)'
;HKLGSSFSLNETTAVTYPVSISGFGVQKAKDADAIIYTAATPQMSGSVFASTIANAQNHAAAKQLSFINEQQKDYNWYTVELHKWKMFDGKESEGLLFKPENFDPNKKYPVIFYFYERNSDTRYSYRTPAPSASTVNIAYFTSNGYLVFDPNIYYKDGEPGESAFNSVVSAAKYLSKMKFVDSTKMAIQGQSWGGYQVAYLITRTKMFAAAGAGAPVANMFSAYGGIRWGAGISRQFQYERSQTRLGATPVSYTHLRAHETVL
;
A
#
# COMPACT_ATOMS: atom_id res chain seq x y z
N HIS A 1 16.26 -22.76 -35.00
CA HIS A 1 14.89 -23.02 -34.54
C HIS A 1 14.23 -21.70 -34.23
N LYS A 2 13.28 -21.29 -35.04
CA LYS A 2 12.43 -20.13 -34.79
C LYS A 2 11.61 -20.45 -33.55
N LEU A 3 11.85 -19.77 -32.44
CA LEU A 3 10.89 -19.64 -31.34
C LEU A 3 9.68 -18.89 -31.92
N GLY A 4 8.65 -19.65 -32.26
CA GLY A 4 7.41 -19.11 -32.74
C GLY A 4 6.67 -18.41 -31.63
N SER A 5 6.13 -17.26 -32.00
CA SER A 5 5.12 -16.46 -31.32
C SER A 5 5.46 -16.01 -29.90
N SER A 6 5.93 -14.78 -29.81
CA SER A 6 5.84 -13.95 -28.62
C SER A 6 4.39 -14.01 -28.09
N PHE A 7 4.22 -14.56 -26.90
CA PHE A 7 3.00 -14.45 -26.13
C PHE A 7 2.93 -13.01 -25.63
N SER A 8 2.33 -12.11 -26.36
CA SER A 8 1.88 -10.85 -25.78
C SER A 8 0.57 -11.16 -25.06
N LEU A 9 0.64 -11.39 -23.76
CA LEU A 9 -0.50 -11.13 -22.90
C LEU A 9 -0.81 -9.64 -23.10
N ASN A 10 -1.89 -9.34 -23.79
CA ASN A 10 -2.37 -7.96 -23.87
C ASN A 10 -2.64 -7.49 -22.45
N GLU A 11 -1.84 -6.59 -21.94
CA GLU A 11 -1.99 -6.01 -20.60
C GLU A 11 -3.37 -5.43 -20.33
N THR A 12 -4.10 -5.08 -21.38
CA THR A 12 -5.47 -4.55 -21.32
C THR A 12 -6.53 -5.55 -20.85
N THR A 13 -6.25 -6.85 -20.87
CA THR A 13 -7.23 -7.87 -20.50
C THR A 13 -6.99 -8.51 -19.14
N ALA A 14 -5.88 -8.23 -18.48
CA ALA A 14 -5.54 -8.72 -17.13
C ALA A 14 -6.43 -8.12 -16.01
N VAL A 15 -7.32 -7.21 -16.35
CA VAL A 15 -8.02 -6.33 -15.38
C VAL A 15 -9.28 -6.95 -14.78
N THR A 16 -9.72 -8.13 -15.18
CA THR A 16 -11.04 -8.62 -14.76
C THR A 16 -11.06 -9.60 -13.59
N TYR A 17 -9.91 -9.96 -13.02
CA TYR A 17 -9.91 -10.92 -11.92
C TYR A 17 -9.43 -10.33 -10.62
N PRO A 18 -10.19 -10.50 -9.51
CA PRO A 18 -9.82 -10.05 -8.18
C PRO A 18 -8.76 -10.95 -7.55
N VAL A 19 -7.70 -11.28 -8.29
CA VAL A 19 -6.58 -12.11 -7.82
C VAL A 19 -5.25 -11.42 -8.10
N SER A 20 -4.29 -11.67 -7.22
CA SER A 20 -2.89 -11.30 -7.40
C SER A 20 -2.12 -12.53 -7.88
N ILE A 21 -1.43 -12.41 -9.01
CA ILE A 21 -0.51 -13.44 -9.51
C ILE A 21 0.85 -13.20 -8.85
N SER A 22 1.43 -14.23 -8.23
CA SER A 22 2.68 -14.13 -7.47
C SER A 22 3.61 -15.33 -7.72
N GLY A 23 4.75 -15.33 -7.05
CA GLY A 23 5.70 -16.43 -7.12
C GLY A 23 6.38 -16.55 -8.49
N PHE A 24 6.28 -17.72 -9.09
CA PHE A 24 6.92 -18.02 -10.38
C PHE A 24 6.15 -17.47 -11.60
N GLY A 25 5.08 -16.67 -11.39
CA GLY A 25 4.23 -16.16 -12.46
C GLY A 25 3.40 -17.25 -13.12
N VAL A 26 3.10 -17.08 -14.41
CA VAL A 26 2.37 -18.07 -15.21
C VAL A 26 3.37 -18.96 -15.95
N GLN A 27 3.26 -20.27 -15.75
CA GLN A 27 4.08 -21.27 -16.45
C GLN A 27 3.22 -22.06 -17.44
N LYS A 28 3.70 -22.19 -18.70
CA LYS A 28 3.05 -22.95 -19.74
C LYS A 28 3.72 -24.31 -19.91
N ALA A 29 2.93 -25.36 -20.05
CA ALA A 29 3.44 -26.68 -20.44
C ALA A 29 4.03 -26.64 -21.86
N LYS A 30 5.13 -27.42 -22.07
CA LYS A 30 5.81 -27.46 -23.38
C LYS A 30 4.93 -28.05 -24.47
N ASP A 31 4.31 -29.19 -24.20
CA ASP A 31 3.66 -30.03 -25.20
C ASP A 31 2.15 -30.23 -24.94
N ALA A 32 1.55 -29.36 -24.12
CA ALA A 32 0.11 -29.41 -23.81
C ALA A 32 -0.50 -28.00 -23.71
N ASP A 33 -1.82 -27.91 -23.95
CA ASP A 33 -2.59 -26.71 -23.67
C ASP A 33 -2.91 -26.62 -22.16
N ALA A 34 -1.87 -26.40 -21.38
CA ALA A 34 -1.96 -26.27 -19.93
C ALA A 34 -1.05 -25.17 -19.42
N ILE A 35 -1.56 -24.43 -18.45
CA ILE A 35 -0.82 -23.41 -17.67
C ILE A 35 -0.98 -23.69 -16.18
N ILE A 36 0.04 -23.36 -15.40
CA ILE A 36 -0.03 -23.29 -13.94
C ILE A 36 0.42 -21.93 -13.46
N TYR A 37 -0.14 -21.47 -12.36
CA TYR A 37 0.21 -20.19 -11.76
C TYR A 37 -0.16 -20.17 -10.29
N THR A 38 0.48 -19.26 -9.54
CA THR A 38 0.11 -18.98 -8.14
C THR A 38 -0.77 -17.75 -8.11
N ALA A 39 -1.95 -17.86 -7.52
CA ALA A 39 -2.87 -16.75 -7.32
C ALA A 39 -3.26 -16.60 -5.86
N ALA A 40 -3.46 -15.36 -5.44
CA ALA A 40 -3.90 -14.99 -4.11
C ALA A 40 -5.05 -13.98 -4.19
N THR A 41 -5.85 -13.92 -3.13
CA THR A 41 -6.81 -12.85 -2.87
C THR A 41 -6.57 -12.30 -1.46
N PRO A 42 -7.18 -11.19 -1.06
CA PRO A 42 -7.10 -10.75 0.32
C PRO A 42 -7.54 -11.80 1.35
N GLN A 43 -8.43 -12.73 0.95
CA GLN A 43 -8.99 -13.79 1.80
C GLN A 43 -8.35 -15.16 1.59
N MET A 44 -7.50 -15.31 0.57
CA MET A 44 -6.88 -16.59 0.21
C MET A 44 -5.39 -16.40 0.01
N SER A 45 -4.58 -17.10 0.78
CA SER A 45 -3.13 -17.12 0.57
C SER A 45 -2.78 -17.74 -0.79
N GLY A 46 -1.58 -17.46 -1.30
CA GLY A 46 -1.15 -17.89 -2.62
C GLY A 46 -1.25 -19.38 -2.81
N SER A 47 -2.21 -19.82 -3.60
CA SER A 47 -2.45 -21.22 -3.98
C SER A 47 -2.12 -21.46 -5.43
N VAL A 48 -1.74 -22.69 -5.78
CA VAL A 48 -1.42 -23.10 -7.15
C VAL A 48 -2.71 -23.46 -7.87
N PHE A 49 -2.83 -22.96 -9.09
CA PHE A 49 -3.96 -23.22 -9.99
C PHE A 49 -3.46 -23.77 -11.32
N ALA A 50 -4.29 -24.60 -11.95
CA ALA A 50 -4.13 -25.04 -13.33
C ALA A 50 -5.29 -24.59 -14.20
N SER A 51 -4.98 -24.23 -15.45
CA SER A 51 -5.95 -23.82 -16.46
C SER A 51 -5.43 -24.20 -17.85
N THR A 52 -6.21 -23.91 -18.88
CA THR A 52 -5.76 -23.94 -20.28
C THR A 52 -5.43 -22.53 -20.76
N ILE A 53 -4.70 -22.42 -21.88
CA ILE A 53 -4.43 -21.13 -22.52
C ILE A 53 -5.75 -20.46 -22.94
N ALA A 54 -6.69 -21.23 -23.47
CA ALA A 54 -8.00 -20.73 -23.87
C ALA A 54 -8.79 -20.09 -22.69
N ASN A 55 -8.59 -20.61 -21.47
CA ASN A 55 -9.23 -20.13 -20.25
C ASN A 55 -8.30 -19.26 -19.37
N ALA A 56 -7.14 -18.85 -19.87
CA ALA A 56 -6.15 -18.10 -19.08
C ALA A 56 -6.71 -16.82 -18.46
N GLN A 57 -7.69 -16.21 -19.11
CA GLN A 57 -8.35 -15.00 -18.64
C GLN A 57 -9.55 -15.27 -17.71
N ASN A 58 -9.93 -16.53 -17.51
CA ASN A 58 -11.04 -16.92 -16.64
C ASN A 58 -10.56 -17.69 -15.41
N HIS A 59 -10.09 -16.97 -14.38
CA HIS A 59 -9.64 -17.60 -13.15
C HIS A 59 -10.71 -18.48 -12.50
N ALA A 60 -11.98 -18.13 -12.63
CA ALA A 60 -13.08 -18.94 -12.09
C ALA A 60 -13.19 -20.33 -12.73
N ALA A 61 -12.67 -20.50 -13.94
CA ALA A 61 -12.60 -21.80 -14.62
C ALA A 61 -11.29 -22.58 -14.30
N ALA A 62 -10.37 -22.00 -13.54
CA ALA A 62 -9.13 -22.65 -13.16
C ALA A 62 -9.35 -23.65 -12.02
N LYS A 63 -8.64 -24.77 -12.09
CA LYS A 63 -8.65 -25.79 -11.04
C LYS A 63 -7.60 -25.45 -9.99
N GLN A 64 -8.02 -25.25 -8.75
CA GLN A 64 -7.11 -25.13 -7.60
C GLN A 64 -6.41 -26.47 -7.33
N LEU A 65 -5.09 -26.45 -7.20
CA LEU A 65 -4.27 -27.64 -7.00
C LEU A 65 -3.66 -27.72 -5.59
N SER A 66 -3.55 -26.59 -4.89
CA SER A 66 -3.04 -26.56 -3.52
C SER A 66 -3.98 -25.81 -2.58
N PHE A 67 -4.06 -26.28 -1.34
CA PHE A 67 -4.89 -25.74 -0.28
C PHE A 67 -3.98 -25.47 0.92
N ILE A 68 -3.67 -24.19 1.14
CA ILE A 68 -2.80 -23.76 2.23
C ILE A 68 -3.51 -22.74 3.10
N ASN A 69 -3.12 -22.67 4.38
CA ASN A 69 -3.73 -21.79 5.39
C ASN A 69 -5.26 -22.02 5.56
N GLU A 70 -5.74 -23.26 5.45
CA GLU A 70 -7.16 -23.57 5.61
C GLU A 70 -7.70 -23.20 7.00
N GLN A 71 -6.83 -23.18 8.02
CA GLN A 71 -7.16 -22.72 9.37
C GLN A 71 -7.58 -21.24 9.43
N GLN A 72 -7.31 -20.45 8.39
CA GLN A 72 -7.71 -19.03 8.34
C GLN A 72 -9.22 -18.85 8.49
N LYS A 73 -10.02 -19.82 8.01
CA LYS A 73 -11.49 -19.81 8.14
C LYS A 73 -12.00 -19.82 9.58
N ASP A 74 -11.15 -20.19 10.54
CA ASP A 74 -11.48 -20.25 11.96
C ASP A 74 -11.24 -18.88 12.65
N TYR A 75 -10.77 -17.87 11.92
CA TYR A 75 -10.45 -16.53 12.44
C TYR A 75 -11.23 -15.44 11.71
N ASN A 76 -11.58 -14.39 12.44
CA ASN A 76 -12.07 -13.17 11.80
C ASN A 76 -11.03 -12.58 10.85
N TRP A 77 -11.46 -12.28 9.65
CA TRP A 77 -10.61 -11.72 8.62
C TRP A 77 -11.04 -10.30 8.26
N TYR A 78 -10.67 -9.82 7.08
CA TYR A 78 -11.03 -8.50 6.61
C TYR A 78 -11.48 -8.53 5.15
N THR A 79 -12.27 -7.53 4.78
CA THR A 79 -12.60 -7.19 3.39
C THR A 79 -11.81 -5.96 2.96
N VAL A 80 -11.61 -5.78 1.65
CA VAL A 80 -10.86 -4.66 1.07
C VAL A 80 -11.73 -3.93 0.05
N GLU A 81 -11.85 -2.62 0.19
CA GLU A 81 -12.56 -1.75 -0.74
C GLU A 81 -11.62 -0.68 -1.29
N LEU A 82 -11.71 -0.42 -2.60
CA LEU A 82 -11.04 0.73 -3.20
C LEU A 82 -11.94 1.94 -3.08
N HIS A 83 -11.44 2.99 -2.44
CA HIS A 83 -12.10 4.28 -2.31
C HIS A 83 -11.41 5.32 -3.17
N LYS A 84 -12.20 6.27 -3.72
CA LYS A 84 -11.70 7.41 -4.49
C LYS A 84 -12.26 8.70 -3.94
N TRP A 85 -11.45 9.73 -3.92
CA TRP A 85 -11.83 11.07 -3.48
C TRP A 85 -11.04 12.15 -4.21
N LYS A 86 -11.44 13.40 -4.04
CA LYS A 86 -10.66 14.56 -4.51
C LYS A 86 -9.78 15.09 -3.39
N MET A 87 -8.49 15.25 -3.68
CA MET A 87 -7.53 15.92 -2.80
C MET A 87 -7.79 17.44 -2.76
N PHE A 88 -7.05 18.17 -1.92
CA PHE A 88 -7.22 19.61 -1.80
C PHE A 88 -6.82 20.38 -3.06
N ASP A 89 -5.91 19.85 -3.85
CA ASP A 89 -5.51 20.41 -5.15
C ASP A 89 -6.49 20.06 -6.29
N GLY A 90 -7.60 19.40 -5.98
CA GLY A 90 -8.65 19.01 -6.92
C GLY A 90 -8.39 17.74 -7.71
N LYS A 91 -7.19 17.13 -7.61
CA LYS A 91 -6.87 15.88 -8.27
C LYS A 91 -7.54 14.70 -7.60
N GLU A 92 -7.85 13.69 -8.38
CA GLU A 92 -8.34 12.42 -7.84
C GLU A 92 -7.24 11.66 -7.12
N SER A 93 -7.61 11.06 -6.01
CA SER A 93 -6.80 10.12 -5.24
C SER A 93 -7.60 8.87 -4.95
N GLU A 94 -6.88 7.82 -4.57
CA GLU A 94 -7.49 6.54 -4.18
C GLU A 94 -6.71 5.88 -3.05
N GLY A 95 -7.35 4.91 -2.40
CA GLY A 95 -6.76 4.14 -1.31
C GLY A 95 -7.59 2.94 -0.96
N LEU A 96 -7.01 2.06 -0.16
CA LEU A 96 -7.63 0.80 0.26
C LEU A 96 -8.20 0.93 1.66
N LEU A 97 -9.50 0.67 1.80
CA LEU A 97 -10.16 0.55 3.09
C LEU A 97 -10.30 -0.93 3.45
N PHE A 98 -9.67 -1.30 4.55
CA PHE A 98 -9.77 -2.62 5.16
C PHE A 98 -10.80 -2.56 6.28
N LYS A 99 -11.81 -3.44 6.21
CA LYS A 99 -12.91 -3.52 7.18
C LYS A 99 -12.94 -4.89 7.82
N PRO A 100 -13.37 -5.02 9.09
CA PRO A 100 -13.66 -6.33 9.69
C PRO A 100 -14.57 -7.16 8.79
N GLU A 101 -14.41 -8.47 8.78
CA GLU A 101 -15.29 -9.37 8.03
C GLU A 101 -16.75 -9.25 8.50
N ASN A 102 -16.96 -9.07 9.81
CA ASN A 102 -18.24 -8.84 10.45
C ASN A 102 -18.62 -7.35 10.57
N PHE A 103 -18.23 -6.53 9.59
CA PHE A 103 -18.48 -5.11 9.56
C PHE A 103 -19.98 -4.79 9.64
N ASP A 104 -20.35 -3.91 10.60
CA ASP A 104 -21.71 -3.38 10.77
C ASP A 104 -21.73 -1.89 10.38
N PRO A 105 -22.44 -1.48 9.33
CA PRO A 105 -22.49 -0.09 8.89
C PRO A 105 -23.17 0.88 9.89
N ASN A 106 -23.85 0.33 10.92
CA ASN A 106 -24.49 1.12 11.97
C ASN A 106 -23.58 1.39 13.17
N LYS A 107 -22.46 0.71 13.25
CA LYS A 107 -21.42 0.95 14.26
C LYS A 107 -20.44 2.02 13.82
N LYS A 108 -19.83 2.71 14.79
CA LYS A 108 -18.69 3.60 14.55
C LYS A 108 -17.39 2.88 14.89
N TYR A 109 -16.44 2.99 13.99
CA TYR A 109 -15.13 2.34 14.08
C TYR A 109 -14.01 3.39 14.16
N PRO A 110 -13.00 3.18 15.03
CA PRO A 110 -11.74 3.90 14.94
C PRO A 110 -11.01 3.55 13.65
N VAL A 111 -10.22 4.48 13.11
CA VAL A 111 -9.48 4.29 11.86
C VAL A 111 -7.99 4.50 12.07
N ILE A 112 -7.18 3.59 11.57
CA ILE A 112 -5.73 3.75 11.46
C ILE A 112 -5.38 4.00 10.00
N PHE A 113 -4.83 5.18 9.70
CA PHE A 113 -4.22 5.47 8.41
C PHE A 113 -2.79 4.97 8.43
N TYR A 114 -2.48 4.01 7.56
CA TYR A 114 -1.14 3.47 7.38
C TYR A 114 -0.70 3.71 5.95
N PHE A 115 0.41 4.38 5.74
CA PHE A 115 0.80 4.84 4.41
C PHE A 115 2.31 4.89 4.23
N TYR A 116 2.73 4.82 2.97
CA TYR A 116 4.14 4.90 2.59
C TYR A 116 4.30 5.53 1.19
N GLU A 117 3.73 4.91 0.18
CA GLU A 117 3.76 5.30 -1.25
C GLU A 117 2.36 5.10 -1.86
N ARG A 118 2.28 4.50 -3.04
CA ARG A 118 1.02 4.11 -3.67
C ARG A 118 0.86 2.60 -3.60
N ASN A 119 -0.21 2.16 -3.00
CA ASN A 119 -0.48 0.74 -2.73
C ASN A 119 -1.84 0.25 -3.23
N SER A 120 -2.63 1.09 -3.91
CA SER A 120 -3.97 0.71 -4.38
C SER A 120 -3.97 -0.45 -5.35
N ASP A 121 -2.89 -0.64 -6.12
CA ASP A 121 -2.65 -1.78 -7.01
C ASP A 121 -2.51 -3.11 -6.27
N THR A 122 -2.19 -3.08 -4.98
CA THR A 122 -2.10 -4.27 -4.13
C THR A 122 -3.44 -4.72 -3.54
N ARG A 123 -4.57 -4.21 -4.04
CA ARG A 123 -5.92 -4.49 -3.55
C ARG A 123 -6.21 -5.98 -3.41
N TYR A 124 -5.72 -6.79 -4.34
CA TYR A 124 -5.96 -8.23 -4.37
C TYR A 124 -4.85 -9.07 -3.74
N SER A 125 -3.84 -8.44 -3.16
CA SER A 125 -2.73 -9.15 -2.54
C SER A 125 -3.14 -9.72 -1.18
N TYR A 126 -2.73 -10.96 -0.93
CA TYR A 126 -2.78 -11.54 0.41
C TYR A 126 -1.73 -10.91 1.32
N ARG A 127 -2.14 -10.49 2.49
CA ARG A 127 -1.24 -9.92 3.50
C ARG A 127 -1.13 -10.90 4.66
N THR A 128 -0.02 -11.60 4.73
CA THR A 128 0.25 -12.56 5.82
C THR A 128 0.22 -11.84 7.17
N PRO A 129 -0.64 -12.26 8.11
CA PRO A 129 -0.63 -11.69 9.45
C PRO A 129 0.63 -12.15 10.17
N ALA A 130 1.46 -11.20 10.54
CA ALA A 130 2.68 -11.46 11.28
C ALA A 130 2.98 -10.30 12.23
N PRO A 131 3.58 -10.54 13.40
CA PRO A 131 4.14 -9.48 14.22
C PRO A 131 5.16 -8.68 13.40
N SER A 132 5.07 -7.36 13.47
CA SER A 132 6.02 -6.48 12.81
C SER A 132 6.30 -5.26 13.69
N ALA A 133 7.56 -4.88 13.78
CA ALA A 133 7.99 -3.65 14.44
C ALA A 133 7.77 -2.41 13.53
N SER A 134 7.47 -2.61 12.25
CA SER A 134 7.49 -1.53 11.26
C SER A 134 6.19 -1.36 10.47
N THR A 135 5.33 -2.36 10.42
CA THR A 135 4.09 -2.29 9.63
C THR A 135 2.86 -2.55 10.49
N VAL A 136 1.73 -1.96 10.10
CA VAL A 136 0.44 -2.27 10.72
C VAL A 136 0.02 -3.68 10.29
N ASN A 137 -0.23 -4.56 11.28
CA ASN A 137 -0.84 -5.86 11.01
C ASN A 137 -2.35 -5.65 10.78
N ILE A 138 -2.76 -5.58 9.53
CA ILE A 138 -4.12 -5.25 9.13
C ILE A 138 -5.12 -6.25 9.71
N ALA A 139 -4.84 -7.56 9.60
CA ALA A 139 -5.72 -8.61 10.12
C ALA A 139 -5.93 -8.48 11.64
N TYR A 140 -4.86 -8.15 12.38
CA TYR A 140 -4.95 -7.95 13.83
C TYR A 140 -5.85 -6.77 14.19
N PHE A 141 -5.62 -5.60 13.57
CA PHE A 141 -6.42 -4.42 13.91
C PHE A 141 -7.86 -4.54 13.46
N THR A 142 -8.12 -5.08 12.28
CA THR A 142 -9.49 -5.26 11.79
C THR A 142 -10.26 -6.28 12.62
N SER A 143 -9.65 -7.39 13.02
CA SER A 143 -10.29 -8.37 13.91
C SER A 143 -10.58 -7.82 15.32
N ASN A 144 -9.88 -6.76 15.72
CA ASN A 144 -10.12 -6.03 16.98
C ASN A 144 -11.02 -4.79 16.81
N GLY A 145 -11.76 -4.70 15.72
CA GLY A 145 -12.78 -3.67 15.51
C GLY A 145 -12.25 -2.31 15.06
N TYR A 146 -11.11 -2.27 14.41
CA TYR A 146 -10.58 -1.08 13.73
C TYR A 146 -10.83 -1.16 12.23
N LEU A 147 -10.92 -0.01 11.60
CA LEU A 147 -10.68 0.14 10.16
C LEU A 147 -9.20 0.47 9.95
N VAL A 148 -8.64 -0.04 8.87
CA VAL A 148 -7.32 0.38 8.40
C VAL A 148 -7.49 1.02 7.03
N PHE A 149 -6.89 2.18 6.81
CA PHE A 149 -6.94 2.86 5.52
C PHE A 149 -5.54 3.13 5.01
N ASP A 150 -5.27 2.71 3.77
CA ASP A 150 -3.99 2.89 3.08
C ASP A 150 -4.20 3.82 1.88
N PRO A 151 -4.08 5.16 2.08
CA PRO A 151 -4.20 6.12 1.00
C PRO A 151 -2.96 6.15 0.14
N ASN A 152 -3.12 6.23 -1.17
CA ASN A 152 -2.02 6.54 -2.07
C ASN A 152 -1.45 7.93 -1.78
N ILE A 153 -0.13 8.04 -1.78
CA ILE A 153 0.56 9.32 -1.68
C ILE A 153 0.98 9.76 -3.09
N TYR A 154 0.53 10.94 -3.51
CA TYR A 154 0.89 11.54 -4.80
C TYR A 154 1.87 12.68 -4.56
N TYR A 155 3.11 12.47 -4.98
CA TYR A 155 4.19 13.40 -4.72
C TYR A 155 4.31 14.46 -5.81
N LYS A 156 4.65 15.66 -5.36
CA LYS A 156 5.22 16.73 -6.17
C LYS A 156 6.69 16.87 -5.78
N ASP A 157 7.58 16.90 -6.77
CA ASP A 157 9.00 17.05 -6.53
C ASP A 157 9.29 18.37 -5.79
N GLY A 158 10.16 18.30 -4.80
CA GLY A 158 10.48 19.41 -3.91
C GLY A 158 9.52 19.62 -2.73
N GLU A 159 8.36 18.96 -2.73
CA GLU A 159 7.31 19.17 -1.72
C GLU A 159 6.82 17.85 -1.10
N PRO A 160 7.71 16.96 -0.60
CA PRO A 160 7.28 15.65 -0.12
C PRO A 160 6.33 15.71 1.09
N GLY A 161 6.57 16.61 2.02
CA GLY A 161 5.71 16.81 3.20
C GLY A 161 4.32 17.32 2.85
N GLU A 162 4.23 18.36 2.03
CA GLU A 162 2.94 18.90 1.55
C GLU A 162 2.19 17.88 0.68
N SER A 163 2.90 17.06 -0.08
CA SER A 163 2.33 15.96 -0.85
C SER A 163 1.65 14.93 0.06
N ALA A 164 2.32 14.56 1.15
CA ALA A 164 1.75 13.68 2.16
C ALA A 164 0.53 14.34 2.85
N PHE A 165 0.62 15.63 3.18
CA PHE A 165 -0.49 16.38 3.76
C PHE A 165 -1.71 16.38 2.83
N ASN A 166 -1.52 16.75 1.57
CA ASN A 166 -2.59 16.78 0.58
C ASN A 166 -3.26 15.40 0.41
N SER A 167 -2.48 14.33 0.37
CA SER A 167 -2.98 12.97 0.19
C SER A 167 -3.69 12.43 1.44
N VAL A 168 -3.02 12.46 2.60
CA VAL A 168 -3.52 11.81 3.83
C VAL A 168 -4.62 12.61 4.51
N VAL A 169 -4.46 13.94 4.63
CA VAL A 169 -5.46 14.76 5.34
C VAL A 169 -6.75 14.89 4.51
N SER A 170 -6.66 14.94 3.18
CA SER A 170 -7.85 14.90 2.33
C SER A 170 -8.58 13.56 2.45
N ALA A 171 -7.82 12.43 2.52
CA ALA A 171 -8.38 11.11 2.78
C ALA A 171 -9.09 11.04 4.12
N ALA A 172 -8.48 11.58 5.18
CA ALA A 172 -9.07 11.61 6.51
C ALA A 172 -10.35 12.45 6.54
N LYS A 173 -10.38 13.61 5.86
CA LYS A 173 -11.59 14.40 5.68
C LYS A 173 -12.68 13.70 4.85
N TYR A 174 -12.28 12.89 3.88
CA TYR A 174 -13.21 12.07 3.11
C TYR A 174 -13.84 10.99 4.00
N LEU A 175 -13.03 10.20 4.71
CA LEU A 175 -13.52 9.12 5.57
C LEU A 175 -14.34 9.65 6.77
N SER A 176 -13.97 10.80 7.35
CA SER A 176 -14.67 11.37 8.50
C SER A 176 -16.16 11.69 8.25
N LYS A 177 -16.57 11.75 6.98
CA LYS A 177 -17.98 11.97 6.57
C LYS A 177 -18.79 10.67 6.54
N MET A 178 -18.15 9.51 6.64
CA MET A 178 -18.82 8.23 6.62
C MET A 178 -19.46 7.94 7.97
N LYS A 179 -20.72 7.51 7.98
CA LYS A 179 -21.49 7.27 9.22
C LYS A 179 -20.84 6.27 10.17
N PHE A 180 -20.15 5.29 9.61
CA PHE A 180 -19.46 4.23 10.35
C PHE A 180 -18.04 4.61 10.82
N VAL A 181 -17.55 5.81 10.54
CA VAL A 181 -16.25 6.28 11.02
C VAL A 181 -16.41 7.10 12.29
N ASP A 182 -15.66 6.74 13.33
CA ASP A 182 -15.49 7.60 14.51
C ASP A 182 -14.39 8.63 14.20
N SER A 183 -14.82 9.81 13.74
CA SER A 183 -13.90 10.88 13.36
C SER A 183 -13.08 11.44 14.54
N THR A 184 -13.44 11.12 15.77
CA THR A 184 -12.68 11.49 16.97
C THR A 184 -11.57 10.48 17.30
N LYS A 185 -11.58 9.32 16.65
CA LYS A 185 -10.65 8.20 16.87
C LYS A 185 -9.92 7.82 15.60
N MET A 186 -9.37 8.79 14.92
CA MET A 186 -8.50 8.58 13.76
C MET A 186 -7.05 8.65 14.18
N ALA A 187 -6.23 7.68 13.77
CA ALA A 187 -4.81 7.61 14.03
C ALA A 187 -4.01 7.52 12.73
N ILE A 188 -2.75 7.96 12.75
CA ILE A 188 -1.80 7.79 11.64
C ILE A 188 -0.60 6.98 12.09
N GLN A 189 -0.11 6.12 11.21
CA GLN A 189 1.12 5.37 11.44
C GLN A 189 1.91 5.24 10.15
N GLY A 190 3.22 5.38 10.24
CA GLY A 190 4.15 5.16 9.15
C GLY A 190 5.53 4.78 9.66
N GLN A 191 6.27 4.02 8.84
CA GLN A 191 7.62 3.56 9.14
C GLN A 191 8.62 4.20 8.18
N SER A 192 9.82 4.56 8.66
CA SER A 192 10.91 5.08 7.84
C SER A 192 10.48 6.35 7.09
N TRP A 193 10.32 6.30 5.76
CA TRP A 193 9.77 7.40 4.97
C TRP A 193 8.32 7.74 5.37
N GLY A 194 7.49 6.74 5.66
CA GLY A 194 6.17 6.94 6.26
C GLY A 194 6.24 7.59 7.65
N GLY A 195 7.28 7.27 8.43
CA GLY A 195 7.55 7.92 9.71
C GLY A 195 7.85 9.42 9.57
N TYR A 196 8.64 9.81 8.57
CA TYR A 196 8.83 11.23 8.20
C TYR A 196 7.49 11.91 7.90
N GLN A 197 6.67 11.26 7.07
CA GLN A 197 5.35 11.80 6.71
C GLN A 197 4.48 12.01 7.95
N VAL A 198 4.44 11.04 8.87
CA VAL A 198 3.71 11.16 10.13
C VAL A 198 4.24 12.34 10.97
N ALA A 199 5.56 12.44 11.14
CA ALA A 199 6.19 13.54 11.89
C ALA A 199 5.85 14.91 11.28
N TYR A 200 5.84 15.02 9.95
CA TYR A 200 5.41 16.22 9.25
C TYR A 200 3.93 16.53 9.49
N LEU A 201 3.05 15.53 9.36
CA LEU A 201 1.60 15.71 9.48
C LEU A 201 1.17 16.21 10.85
N ILE A 202 1.76 15.72 11.93
CA ILE A 202 1.39 16.15 13.30
C ILE A 202 1.75 17.61 13.59
N THR A 203 2.68 18.19 12.84
CA THR A 203 2.99 19.63 12.93
C THR A 203 1.99 20.51 12.18
N ARG A 204 1.22 19.93 11.25
CA ARG A 204 0.36 20.64 10.31
C ARG A 204 -1.14 20.48 10.60
N THR A 205 -1.53 19.47 11.37
CA THR A 205 -2.94 19.21 11.67
C THR A 205 -3.13 18.58 13.04
N LYS A 206 -4.27 18.91 13.67
CA LYS A 206 -4.74 18.31 14.93
C LYS A 206 -5.84 17.27 14.70
N MET A 207 -5.98 16.78 13.48
CA MET A 207 -7.09 15.90 13.09
C MET A 207 -6.98 14.49 13.68
N PHE A 208 -5.79 14.07 14.05
CA PHE A 208 -5.52 12.70 14.50
C PHE A 208 -5.39 12.64 16.01
N ALA A 209 -6.07 11.66 16.63
CA ALA A 209 -6.04 11.41 18.06
C ALA A 209 -4.75 10.70 18.52
N ALA A 210 -4.07 9.99 17.60
CA ALA A 210 -2.81 9.30 17.87
C ALA A 210 -1.94 9.28 16.61
N ALA A 211 -0.61 9.22 16.81
CA ALA A 211 0.36 9.15 15.74
C ALA A 211 1.53 8.23 16.13
N GLY A 212 1.89 7.32 15.22
CA GLY A 212 3.02 6.42 15.36
C GLY A 212 4.06 6.67 14.26
N ALA A 213 5.16 7.36 14.57
CA ALA A 213 6.27 7.60 13.66
C ALA A 213 7.40 6.60 13.93
N GLY A 214 7.41 5.48 13.21
CA GLY A 214 8.43 4.44 13.36
C GLY A 214 9.70 4.79 12.61
N ALA A 215 10.86 4.84 13.29
CA ALA A 215 12.18 5.13 12.73
C ALA A 215 12.14 6.24 11.64
N PRO A 216 11.61 7.43 11.95
CA PRO A 216 11.41 8.49 10.98
C PRO A 216 12.73 9.00 10.42
N VAL A 217 12.74 9.45 9.18
CA VAL A 217 13.85 10.21 8.62
C VAL A 217 13.77 11.63 9.14
N ALA A 218 14.38 11.86 10.31
CA ALA A 218 14.27 13.15 11.00
C ALA A 218 15.27 14.20 10.51
N ASN A 219 16.36 13.79 9.87
CA ASN A 219 17.38 14.69 9.34
C ASN A 219 17.75 14.31 7.90
N MET A 220 17.27 15.11 6.94
CA MET A 220 17.47 14.86 5.52
C MET A 220 18.94 15.02 5.09
N PHE A 221 19.73 15.91 5.73
CA PHE A 221 21.14 16.08 5.41
C PHE A 221 21.95 14.84 5.78
N SER A 222 21.80 14.36 7.02
CA SER A 222 22.46 13.13 7.46
C SER A 222 22.02 11.93 6.60
N ALA A 223 20.74 11.88 6.25
CA ALA A 223 20.20 10.80 5.43
C ALA A 223 20.74 10.85 3.99
N TYR A 224 20.86 12.04 3.39
CA TYR A 224 21.41 12.26 2.06
C TYR A 224 22.90 11.83 1.99
N GLY A 225 23.71 12.25 2.96
CA GLY A 225 25.12 11.87 3.07
C GLY A 225 25.37 10.45 3.55
N GLY A 226 24.30 9.72 3.94
CA GLY A 226 24.40 8.36 4.44
C GLY A 226 24.64 7.32 3.36
N ILE A 227 25.11 6.15 3.80
CA ILE A 227 25.25 4.96 2.96
C ILE A 227 24.38 3.82 3.50
N ARG A 228 24.00 2.93 2.62
CA ARG A 228 23.39 1.66 2.96
C ARG A 228 24.50 0.66 3.30
N TRP A 229 24.77 0.44 4.56
CA TRP A 229 25.87 -0.38 5.04
C TRP A 229 25.92 -1.78 4.41
N GLY A 230 24.78 -2.45 4.31
CA GLY A 230 24.72 -3.79 3.76
C GLY A 230 25.07 -3.89 2.26
N ALA A 231 24.95 -2.80 1.51
CA ALA A 231 25.22 -2.76 0.08
C ALA A 231 26.38 -1.82 -0.31
N GLY A 232 26.87 -0.99 0.63
CA GLY A 232 27.90 0.02 0.35
C GLY A 232 27.48 1.14 -0.60
N ILE A 233 26.18 1.34 -0.82
CA ILE A 233 25.65 2.25 -1.82
C ILE A 233 25.28 3.59 -1.20
N SER A 234 25.66 4.71 -1.83
CA SER A 234 25.19 6.06 -1.46
C SER A 234 23.67 6.15 -1.54
N ARG A 235 23.08 6.93 -0.63
CA ARG A 235 21.64 7.15 -0.57
C ARG A 235 21.19 8.38 -1.37
N GLN A 236 22.09 9.12 -1.99
CA GLN A 236 21.82 10.40 -2.68
C GLN A 236 20.69 10.28 -3.69
N PHE A 237 20.73 9.29 -4.59
CA PHE A 237 19.71 9.07 -5.61
C PHE A 237 18.31 8.87 -5.02
N GLN A 238 18.23 8.23 -3.82
CA GLN A 238 16.96 8.00 -3.11
C GLN A 238 16.33 9.33 -2.68
N TYR A 239 17.16 10.28 -2.25
CA TYR A 239 16.67 11.57 -1.78
C TYR A 239 16.40 12.54 -2.92
N GLU A 240 17.21 12.54 -3.96
CA GLU A 240 17.06 13.46 -5.07
C GLU A 240 15.85 13.14 -5.94
N ARG A 241 15.69 11.88 -6.37
CA ARG A 241 14.79 11.54 -7.48
C ARG A 241 13.84 10.38 -7.24
N SER A 242 14.16 9.45 -6.34
CA SER A 242 13.30 8.27 -6.18
C SER A 242 12.28 8.45 -5.06
N GLN A 243 12.54 7.91 -3.87
CA GLN A 243 11.55 7.87 -2.79
C GLN A 243 11.22 9.25 -2.23
N THR A 244 12.23 10.08 -1.94
CA THR A 244 12.06 11.34 -1.22
C THR A 244 11.72 12.50 -2.15
N ARG A 245 12.15 12.43 -3.41
CA ARG A 245 11.84 13.39 -4.49
C ARG A 245 12.09 14.85 -4.11
N LEU A 246 13.21 15.10 -3.45
CA LEU A 246 13.58 16.47 -3.09
C LEU A 246 13.88 17.34 -4.30
N GLY A 247 14.23 16.72 -5.44
CA GLY A 247 14.44 17.41 -6.71
C GLY A 247 15.66 18.33 -6.75
N ALA A 248 16.48 18.33 -5.69
CA ALA A 248 17.59 19.26 -5.52
C ALA A 248 18.79 18.58 -4.84
N THR A 249 19.98 19.14 -5.06
CA THR A 249 21.21 18.75 -4.36
C THR A 249 21.36 19.48 -3.02
N PRO A 250 22.22 19.05 -2.09
CA PRO A 250 22.41 19.72 -0.79
C PRO A 250 22.80 21.20 -0.91
N VAL A 251 23.48 21.60 -1.96
CA VAL A 251 23.83 23.01 -2.18
C VAL A 251 22.57 23.86 -2.41
N SER A 252 21.55 23.31 -3.05
CA SER A 252 20.26 23.96 -3.22
C SER A 252 19.43 23.97 -1.93
N TYR A 253 19.70 23.06 -0.98
CA TYR A 253 19.00 22.93 0.29
C TYR A 253 19.29 24.04 1.29
N THR A 254 20.39 24.76 1.14
CA THR A 254 20.65 25.91 2.01
C THR A 254 19.55 26.97 1.90
N HIS A 255 18.85 27.01 0.79
CA HIS A 255 17.69 27.89 0.57
C HIS A 255 16.36 27.28 1.02
N LEU A 256 16.24 25.94 1.04
CA LEU A 256 15.03 25.24 1.53
C LEU A 256 14.97 25.12 3.07
N ARG A 257 16.10 25.30 3.74
CA ARG A 257 16.20 25.21 5.22
C ARG A 257 15.27 26.17 5.97
N ALA A 258 14.94 27.30 5.35
CA ALA A 258 14.09 28.30 6.00
C ALA A 258 12.62 27.87 6.13
N HIS A 259 12.18 26.83 5.41
CA HIS A 259 10.78 26.40 5.38
C HIS A 259 10.53 25.02 6.02
N GLU A 260 11.55 24.18 6.22
CA GLU A 260 11.38 22.83 6.74
C GLU A 260 12.02 22.58 8.13
N THR A 261 12.73 23.55 8.68
CA THR A 261 13.47 23.38 9.94
C THR A 261 12.97 24.28 11.06
N VAL A 262 11.70 24.60 11.09
CA VAL A 262 11.09 25.11 12.33
C VAL A 262 10.50 23.88 13.06
N LEU A 263 11.37 23.14 13.69
CA LEU A 263 11.09 22.29 14.84
C LEU A 263 11.90 22.82 15.99
#